data_e851dd5484d9323fb6a020d82b39390f
#
_entry.id   e851dd5484d9323fb6a020d82b39390f
#
_cell.length_a   1.000
_cell.length_b   1.000
_cell.length_c   1.000
_cell.angle_alpha   90.00
_cell.angle_beta   90.00
_cell.angle_gamma   90.00
#
_symmetry.space_group_name_H-M   'P 1'
#
loop_
_entity.id
_entity.type
_entity.pdbx_description
1 polymer ?
#
loop_
_entity_poly.entity_id
_entity_poly.type
_entity_poly.pdbx_seq_one_letter_code
_entity_poly.pdbx_strand_id
1 'polypeptide(L)'
;ENTEGYVIALDISEFKLVNNVCGNASGDEVLKVIWDVIMANCNDNEQAARVNADRFVIFWIERSKKTVTYRIEKLINEIEGISEQLSVPRLYPVIGIRAVEKLDDADKRYGEALRAKALVKNRRDRHYAFYDEIDYDTIVENKKLENGFEKALADKKFEVWYQPKFNSHTGKIVGSEALIRWRADDGSLISPGRFIPLFEKNGNIIRLDEYVFREVCRQQKEWQKEGIQILPVSVNISRFSLYYSNVVEKYERIINYYDVDHKYVQIEIT
;
A
#
# COMPACT_ATOMS: atom_id res chain seq x y z
N GLU A 1 31.86 -5.56 -7.00
CA GLU A 1 30.95 -4.41 -6.76
C GLU A 1 31.77 -3.18 -6.47
N ASN A 2 31.66 -2.15 -7.33
CA ASN A 2 32.47 -0.94 -7.26
C ASN A 2 31.78 0.16 -6.40
N THR A 3 31.08 -0.20 -5.34
CA THR A 3 30.43 0.77 -4.45
C THR A 3 31.48 1.54 -3.68
N GLU A 4 31.47 2.87 -3.81
CA GLU A 4 32.36 3.79 -3.10
C GLU A 4 31.67 4.45 -1.89
N GLY A 5 30.35 4.47 -1.85
CA GLY A 5 29.57 5.06 -0.76
C GLY A 5 28.06 4.89 -0.93
N TYR A 6 27.33 5.57 -0.07
CA TYR A 6 25.86 5.59 -0.08
C TYR A 6 25.34 7.00 0.11
N VAL A 7 24.39 7.39 -0.74
CA VAL A 7 23.56 8.56 -0.53
C VAL A 7 22.32 8.15 0.24
N ILE A 8 22.03 8.87 1.31
CA ILE A 8 20.95 8.60 2.26
C ILE A 8 20.05 9.83 2.30
N ALA A 9 18.78 9.67 1.95
CA ALA A 9 17.74 10.68 2.09
C ALA A 9 16.93 10.39 3.35
N LEU A 10 16.94 11.29 4.33
CA LEU A 10 16.27 11.15 5.61
C LEU A 10 15.21 12.23 5.79
N ASP A 11 14.03 11.86 6.24
CA ASP A 11 12.91 12.71 6.67
C ASP A 11 12.43 12.26 8.04
N ILE A 12 11.74 13.13 8.76
CA ILE A 12 10.97 12.76 9.95
C ILE A 12 9.48 12.76 9.58
N SER A 13 8.86 11.57 9.66
CA SER A 13 7.43 11.44 9.34
C SER A 13 6.60 12.27 10.31
N GLU A 14 5.60 12.98 9.77
CA GLU A 14 4.65 13.78 10.56
C GLU A 14 5.30 14.84 11.48
N PHE A 15 6.49 15.37 11.12
CA PHE A 15 7.20 16.39 11.93
C PHE A 15 6.33 17.62 12.28
N LYS A 16 5.33 17.92 11.46
CA LYS A 16 4.33 18.96 11.77
C LYS A 16 3.62 18.74 13.12
N LEU A 17 3.48 17.48 13.56
CA LEU A 17 2.87 17.17 14.84
C LEU A 17 3.72 17.71 16.01
N VAL A 18 5.05 17.64 15.91
CA VAL A 18 5.96 18.23 16.91
C VAL A 18 5.72 19.74 17.01
N ASN A 19 5.69 20.44 15.87
CA ASN A 19 5.43 21.87 15.84
C ASN A 19 4.05 22.25 16.39
N ASN A 20 3.03 21.44 16.09
CA ASN A 20 1.65 21.68 16.55
C ASN A 20 1.48 21.46 18.05
N VAL A 21 2.16 20.47 18.62
CA VAL A 21 2.04 20.11 20.04
C VAL A 21 2.97 20.91 20.92
N CYS A 22 4.24 21.09 20.49
CA CYS A 22 5.30 21.67 21.32
C CYS A 22 5.69 23.11 20.90
N GLY A 23 5.17 23.61 19.78
CA GLY A 23 5.51 24.90 19.20
C GLY A 23 6.74 24.88 18.31
N ASN A 24 6.89 25.91 17.45
CA ASN A 24 7.98 25.99 16.46
C ASN A 24 9.38 26.03 17.09
N ALA A 25 9.55 26.71 18.23
CA ALA A 25 10.84 26.80 18.92
C ALA A 25 11.35 25.41 19.36
N SER A 26 10.47 24.57 19.90
CA SER A 26 10.79 23.18 20.24
C SER A 26 11.09 22.35 18.99
N GLY A 27 10.35 22.57 17.90
CA GLY A 27 10.63 21.91 16.63
C GLY A 27 12.02 22.28 16.08
N ASP A 28 12.43 23.52 16.17
CA ASP A 28 13.79 23.97 15.77
C ASP A 28 14.86 23.35 16.63
N GLU A 29 14.63 23.21 17.94
CA GLU A 29 15.53 22.51 18.86
C GLU A 29 15.69 21.03 18.49
N VAL A 30 14.56 20.33 18.24
CA VAL A 30 14.56 18.94 17.78
C VAL A 30 15.38 18.79 16.50
N LEU A 31 15.18 19.66 15.51
CA LEU A 31 15.93 19.61 14.25
C LEU A 31 17.43 19.86 14.45
N LYS A 32 17.82 20.71 15.39
CA LYS A 32 19.21 20.93 15.76
C LYS A 32 19.82 19.66 16.39
N VAL A 33 19.12 19.03 17.32
CA VAL A 33 19.61 17.78 17.96
C VAL A 33 19.70 16.66 16.93
N ILE A 34 18.72 16.52 16.01
CA ILE A 34 18.81 15.56 14.89
C ILE A 34 20.05 15.83 14.04
N TRP A 35 20.34 17.10 13.73
CA TRP A 35 21.53 17.47 12.99
C TRP A 35 22.81 17.05 13.72
N ASP A 36 22.89 17.32 15.02
CA ASP A 36 24.05 16.94 15.85
C ASP A 36 24.25 15.41 15.88
N VAL A 37 23.15 14.64 15.97
CA VAL A 37 23.18 13.16 15.87
C VAL A 37 23.68 12.73 14.49
N ILE A 38 23.19 13.33 13.41
CA ILE A 38 23.65 13.01 12.05
C ILE A 38 25.14 13.24 11.92
N MET A 39 25.61 14.42 12.36
CA MET A 39 27.04 14.78 12.29
C MET A 39 27.92 13.87 13.14
N ALA A 40 27.46 13.45 14.33
CA ALA A 40 28.17 12.48 15.18
C ALA A 40 28.29 11.07 14.55
N ASN A 41 27.43 10.76 13.59
CA ASN A 41 27.46 9.51 12.82
C ASN A 41 28.21 9.63 11.48
N CYS A 42 28.79 10.80 11.16
CA CYS A 42 29.64 11.03 9.99
C CYS A 42 31.13 10.99 10.37
N ASN A 43 31.95 10.34 9.56
CA ASN A 43 33.40 10.36 9.64
C ASN A 43 33.96 11.61 8.91
N ASP A 44 35.27 11.92 9.08
CA ASP A 44 35.92 13.13 8.55
C ASP A 44 35.74 13.39 7.05
N ASN A 45 35.61 12.34 6.25
CA ASN A 45 35.44 12.43 4.79
C ASN A 45 33.97 12.24 4.34
N GLU A 46 33.04 12.13 5.28
CA GLU A 46 31.62 11.98 5.00
C GLU A 46 30.93 13.33 5.14
N GLN A 47 29.79 13.48 4.46
CA GLN A 47 29.11 14.76 4.38
C GLN A 47 27.62 14.60 4.66
N ALA A 48 27.06 15.63 5.29
CA ALA A 48 25.61 15.75 5.41
C ALA A 48 25.17 17.18 5.09
N ALA A 49 23.93 17.33 4.67
CA ALA A 49 23.29 18.62 4.47
C ALA A 49 21.82 18.57 4.89
N ARG A 50 21.34 19.65 5.46
CA ARG A 50 19.91 19.87 5.65
C ARG A 50 19.36 20.56 4.41
N VAL A 51 18.49 19.87 3.68
CA VAL A 51 17.93 20.35 2.40
C VAL A 51 16.84 21.38 2.64
N ASN A 52 15.87 21.04 3.46
CA ASN A 52 14.86 21.98 3.97
C ASN A 52 14.08 21.33 5.13
N ALA A 53 13.48 22.14 6.02
CA ALA A 53 12.65 21.70 7.14
C ALA A 53 13.24 20.46 7.85
N ASP A 54 12.57 19.33 7.82
CA ASP A 54 12.93 18.04 8.42
C ASP A 54 13.65 17.08 7.46
N ARG A 55 14.19 17.61 6.34
CA ARG A 55 14.82 16.79 5.28
C ARG A 55 16.32 16.94 5.30
N PHE A 56 16.99 15.80 5.38
CA PHE A 56 18.44 15.69 5.40
C PHE A 56 18.92 14.78 4.28
N VAL A 57 20.11 15.05 3.77
CA VAL A 57 20.88 14.19 2.87
C VAL A 57 22.23 13.90 3.52
N ILE A 58 22.64 12.65 3.47
CA ILE A 58 23.91 12.20 4.04
C ILE A 58 24.66 11.40 2.98
N PHE A 59 25.95 11.59 2.90
CA PHE A 59 26.84 10.74 2.10
C PHE A 59 27.81 10.02 3.02
N TRP A 60 27.73 8.69 3.05
CA TRP A 60 28.63 7.83 3.80
C TRP A 60 29.55 7.05 2.87
N ILE A 61 30.84 6.96 3.23
CA ILE A 61 31.87 6.22 2.52
C ILE A 61 31.91 4.81 3.06
N GLU A 62 31.11 3.92 2.47
CA GLU A 62 30.98 2.53 2.84
C GLU A 62 30.90 1.64 1.60
N ARG A 63 31.51 0.44 1.68
CA ARG A 63 31.49 -0.54 0.60
C ARG A 63 30.52 -1.69 0.85
N SER A 64 30.15 -1.90 2.10
CA SER A 64 29.32 -3.02 2.54
C SER A 64 27.89 -2.60 2.86
N LYS A 65 26.93 -3.18 2.17
CA LYS A 65 25.50 -3.00 2.49
C LYS A 65 25.18 -3.37 3.95
N LYS A 66 25.84 -4.41 4.49
CA LYS A 66 25.69 -4.83 5.88
C LYS A 66 26.14 -3.75 6.87
N THR A 67 27.29 -3.11 6.60
CA THR A 67 27.81 -2.04 7.47
C THR A 67 26.89 -0.81 7.43
N VAL A 68 26.46 -0.42 6.24
CA VAL A 68 25.56 0.73 6.11
C VAL A 68 24.22 0.44 6.79
N THR A 69 23.70 -0.77 6.69
CA THR A 69 22.47 -1.17 7.40
C THR A 69 22.63 -1.01 8.91
N TYR A 70 23.71 -1.51 9.48
CA TYR A 70 23.98 -1.35 10.91
C TYR A 70 24.06 0.14 11.34
N ARG A 71 24.76 0.97 10.53
CA ARG A 71 24.84 2.43 10.81
C ARG A 71 23.47 3.11 10.71
N ILE A 72 22.64 2.71 9.77
CA ILE A 72 21.26 3.23 9.62
C ILE A 72 20.41 2.86 10.84
N GLU A 73 20.46 1.61 11.29
CA GLU A 73 19.70 1.16 12.46
C GLU A 73 20.14 1.89 13.73
N LYS A 74 21.44 2.10 13.89
CA LYS A 74 21.99 2.92 14.98
C LYS A 74 21.46 4.36 14.91
N LEU A 75 21.53 5.00 13.75
CA LEU A 75 21.04 6.36 13.52
C LEU A 75 19.54 6.50 13.83
N ILE A 76 18.73 5.52 13.42
CA ILE A 76 17.29 5.47 13.72
C ILE A 76 17.06 5.46 15.22
N ASN A 77 17.72 4.56 15.95
CA ASN A 77 17.57 4.45 17.40
C ASN A 77 17.97 5.73 18.14
N GLU A 78 19.04 6.39 17.70
CA GLU A 78 19.51 7.66 18.28
C GLU A 78 18.50 8.79 18.02
N ILE A 79 17.93 8.88 16.81
CA ILE A 79 16.90 9.88 16.48
C ILE A 79 15.59 9.60 17.26
N GLU A 80 15.16 8.37 17.37
CA GLU A 80 13.96 8.02 18.15
C GLU A 80 14.14 8.37 19.64
N GLY A 81 15.35 8.18 20.19
CA GLY A 81 15.69 8.52 21.56
C GLY A 81 15.57 10.01 21.90
N ILE A 82 15.66 10.89 20.91
CA ILE A 82 15.47 12.36 21.10
C ILE A 82 14.07 12.64 21.64
N SER A 83 13.08 11.83 21.30
CA SER A 83 11.68 12.02 21.73
C SER A 83 11.56 12.00 23.25
N GLU A 84 12.26 11.07 23.91
CA GLU A 84 12.28 10.96 25.38
C GLU A 84 13.14 12.08 26.00
N GLN A 85 14.29 12.37 25.40
CA GLN A 85 15.22 13.38 25.87
C GLN A 85 14.59 14.78 25.93
N LEU A 86 13.82 15.14 24.90
CA LEU A 86 13.21 16.47 24.77
C LEU A 86 11.72 16.49 25.16
N SER A 87 11.16 15.36 25.61
CA SER A 87 9.73 15.22 25.95
C SER A 87 8.79 15.68 24.82
N VAL A 88 9.13 15.31 23.58
CA VAL A 88 8.33 15.59 22.37
C VAL A 88 7.63 14.35 21.85
N PRO A 89 6.60 14.50 20.97
CA PRO A 89 6.00 13.35 20.29
C PRO A 89 7.05 12.46 19.61
N ARG A 90 6.78 11.16 19.56
CA ARG A 90 7.71 10.18 18.98
C ARG A 90 8.13 10.59 17.57
N LEU A 91 9.42 10.71 17.37
CA LEU A 91 10.02 10.95 16.07
C LEU A 91 10.07 9.64 15.30
N TYR A 92 9.71 9.70 14.03
CA TYR A 92 9.70 8.53 13.16
C TYR A 92 10.55 8.80 11.91
N PRO A 93 11.86 8.45 11.92
CA PRO A 93 12.72 8.64 10.77
C PRO A 93 12.31 7.73 9.61
N VAL A 94 12.30 8.29 8.40
CA VAL A 94 12.00 7.62 7.14
C VAL A 94 13.17 7.82 6.18
N ILE A 95 13.80 6.71 5.76
CA ILE A 95 15.11 6.74 5.12
C ILE A 95 15.08 5.99 3.79
N GLY A 96 15.62 6.62 2.75
CA GLY A 96 15.92 5.98 1.47
C GLY A 96 17.41 5.96 1.23
N ILE A 97 17.93 4.84 0.72
CA ILE A 97 19.37 4.58 0.59
C ILE A 97 19.70 4.19 -0.85
N ARG A 98 20.73 4.82 -1.43
CA ARG A 98 21.27 4.46 -2.75
C ARG A 98 22.78 4.29 -2.69
N ALA A 99 23.27 3.16 -3.17
CA ALA A 99 24.70 2.93 -3.40
C ALA A 99 25.23 3.86 -4.50
N VAL A 100 26.44 4.37 -4.34
CA VAL A 100 27.13 5.27 -5.27
C VAL A 100 28.39 4.59 -5.78
N GLU A 101 28.58 4.63 -7.08
CA GLU A 101 29.79 4.18 -7.76
C GLU A 101 30.63 5.36 -8.23
N LYS A 102 31.85 5.10 -8.65
CA LYS A 102 32.75 6.12 -9.18
C LYS A 102 32.13 6.81 -10.39
N LEU A 103 32.22 8.14 -10.43
CA LEU A 103 31.68 8.99 -11.51
C LEU A 103 30.14 9.07 -11.60
N ASP A 104 29.43 8.73 -10.56
CA ASP A 104 27.99 8.90 -10.52
C ASP A 104 27.56 10.37 -10.38
N ASP A 105 26.41 10.70 -10.99
CA ASP A 105 25.73 11.98 -10.83
C ASP A 105 25.05 12.03 -9.45
N ALA A 106 25.49 12.97 -8.60
CA ALA A 106 24.99 13.12 -7.23
C ALA A 106 23.47 13.42 -7.17
N ASP A 107 22.98 14.31 -8.05
CA ASP A 107 21.56 14.68 -8.08
C ASP A 107 20.69 13.49 -8.47
N LYS A 108 21.15 12.70 -9.45
CA LYS A 108 20.47 11.46 -9.86
C LYS A 108 20.41 10.46 -8.69
N ARG A 109 21.52 10.26 -7.98
CA ARG A 109 21.59 9.31 -6.86
C ARG A 109 20.76 9.76 -5.67
N TYR A 110 20.72 11.05 -5.40
CA TYR A 110 19.80 11.60 -4.40
C TYR A 110 18.33 11.39 -4.81
N GLY A 111 17.98 11.66 -6.06
CA GLY A 111 16.64 11.35 -6.59
C GLY A 111 16.26 9.86 -6.48
N GLU A 112 17.22 8.94 -6.64
CA GLU A 112 17.04 7.51 -6.44
C GLU A 112 16.82 7.15 -4.96
N ALA A 113 17.57 7.76 -4.04
CA ALA A 113 17.37 7.60 -2.60
C ALA A 113 15.99 8.14 -2.16
N LEU A 114 15.51 9.25 -2.72
CA LEU A 114 14.16 9.76 -2.48
C LEU A 114 13.07 8.78 -2.93
N ARG A 115 13.27 8.09 -4.06
CA ARG A 115 12.34 7.05 -4.53
C ARG A 115 12.33 5.84 -3.59
N ALA A 116 13.49 5.40 -3.11
CA ALA A 116 13.57 4.34 -2.10
C ALA A 116 12.85 4.74 -0.81
N LYS A 117 13.04 5.99 -0.34
CA LYS A 117 12.33 6.52 0.83
C LYS A 117 10.80 6.46 0.68
N ALA A 118 10.27 6.65 -0.53
CA ALA A 118 8.84 6.59 -0.78
C ALA A 118 8.24 5.20 -0.52
N LEU A 119 9.03 4.11 -0.58
CA LEU A 119 8.56 2.75 -0.27
C LEU A 119 8.20 2.55 1.20
N VAL A 120 8.82 3.34 2.09
CA VAL A 120 8.63 3.22 3.54
C VAL A 120 7.84 4.40 4.14
N LYS A 121 7.58 5.42 3.34
CA LYS A 121 6.71 6.53 3.74
C LYS A 121 5.30 5.99 4.04
N ASN A 122 4.74 6.33 5.19
CA ASN A 122 3.45 5.86 5.71
C ASN A 122 3.43 4.37 6.16
N ARG A 123 4.59 3.71 6.26
CA ARG A 123 4.71 2.39 6.89
C ARG A 123 5.24 2.57 8.31
N ARG A 124 4.65 1.84 9.27
CA ARG A 124 5.11 1.88 10.68
C ARG A 124 5.92 0.64 11.08
N ASP A 125 6.03 -0.31 10.18
CA ASP A 125 6.77 -1.57 10.36
C ASP A 125 8.21 -1.48 9.81
N ARG A 126 8.55 -0.38 9.11
CA ARG A 126 9.84 -0.25 8.44
C ARG A 126 10.26 1.21 8.25
N HIS A 127 11.48 1.53 8.67
CA HIS A 127 12.05 2.88 8.64
C HIS A 127 12.85 3.19 7.36
N TYR A 128 13.44 2.20 6.70
CA TYR A 128 14.32 2.42 5.56
C TYR A 128 14.10 1.44 4.42
N ALA A 129 14.50 1.85 3.20
CA ALA A 129 14.58 1.00 2.04
C ALA A 129 15.80 1.34 1.19
N PHE A 130 16.36 0.34 0.53
CA PHE A 130 17.37 0.55 -0.49
C PHE A 130 16.71 0.71 -1.87
N TYR A 131 17.34 1.50 -2.75
CA TYR A 131 16.84 1.74 -4.10
C TYR A 131 16.78 0.47 -4.95
N ASP A 132 17.70 -0.48 -4.74
CA ASP A 132 17.69 -1.79 -5.39
C ASP A 132 16.54 -2.71 -4.96
N GLU A 133 15.78 -2.33 -3.94
CA GLU A 133 14.54 -3.01 -3.54
C GLU A 133 13.31 -2.52 -4.31
N ILE A 134 13.46 -1.50 -5.17
CA ILE A 134 12.35 -1.00 -5.99
C ILE A 134 12.12 -1.97 -7.15
N ASP A 135 11.05 -2.70 -7.06
CA ASP A 135 10.56 -3.53 -8.16
C ASP A 135 9.79 -2.66 -9.17
N TYR A 136 10.52 -2.14 -10.15
CA TYR A 136 9.93 -1.30 -11.20
C TYR A 136 8.94 -2.06 -12.07
N ASP A 137 9.15 -3.36 -12.30
CA ASP A 137 8.26 -4.19 -13.10
C ASP A 137 6.90 -4.29 -12.40
N THR A 138 6.90 -4.58 -11.11
CA THR A 138 5.66 -4.56 -10.30
C THR A 138 5.00 -3.18 -10.28
N ILE A 139 5.76 -2.09 -10.18
CA ILE A 139 5.19 -0.73 -10.22
C ILE A 139 4.51 -0.45 -11.56
N VAL A 140 5.16 -0.78 -12.67
CA VAL A 140 4.62 -0.60 -14.02
C VAL A 140 3.37 -1.46 -14.23
N GLU A 141 3.40 -2.72 -13.79
CA GLU A 141 2.26 -3.62 -13.87
C GLU A 141 1.07 -3.13 -13.04
N ASN A 142 1.30 -2.69 -11.79
CA ASN A 142 0.25 -2.12 -10.96
C ASN A 142 -0.38 -0.90 -11.62
N LYS A 143 0.44 -0.04 -12.25
CA LYS A 143 -0.08 1.13 -12.97
C LYS A 143 -0.91 0.75 -14.20
N LYS A 144 -0.51 -0.32 -14.91
CA LYS A 144 -1.33 -0.86 -16.02
C LYS A 144 -2.68 -1.36 -15.51
N LEU A 145 -2.71 -2.08 -14.36
CA LEU A 145 -3.95 -2.56 -13.77
C LEU A 145 -4.85 -1.40 -13.32
N GLU A 146 -4.29 -0.38 -12.64
CA GLU A 146 -5.05 0.82 -12.26
C GLU A 146 -5.68 1.51 -13.47
N ASN A 147 -4.88 1.78 -14.50
CA ASN A 147 -5.35 2.46 -15.70
C ASN A 147 -6.32 1.60 -16.53
N GLY A 148 -6.20 0.28 -16.46
CA GLY A 148 -7.06 -0.66 -17.18
C GLY A 148 -8.43 -0.88 -16.55
N PHE A 149 -8.65 -0.46 -15.29
CA PHE A 149 -9.87 -0.76 -14.53
C PHE A 149 -11.17 -0.33 -15.23
N GLU A 150 -11.24 0.92 -15.67
CA GLU A 150 -12.44 1.47 -16.33
C GLU A 150 -12.80 0.69 -17.60
N LYS A 151 -11.80 0.43 -18.43
CA LYS A 151 -11.98 -0.36 -19.65
C LYS A 151 -12.41 -1.78 -19.32
N ALA A 152 -11.78 -2.40 -18.33
CA ALA A 152 -12.11 -3.77 -17.92
C ALA A 152 -13.56 -3.90 -17.42
N LEU A 153 -14.07 -2.91 -16.69
CA LEU A 153 -15.49 -2.86 -16.30
C LEU A 153 -16.41 -2.73 -17.52
N ALA A 154 -16.11 -1.79 -18.43
CA ALA A 154 -16.92 -1.53 -19.62
C ALA A 154 -16.95 -2.74 -20.56
N ASP A 155 -15.81 -3.40 -20.73
CA ASP A 155 -15.63 -4.56 -21.61
C ASP A 155 -16.02 -5.90 -20.94
N LYS A 156 -16.59 -5.85 -19.71
CA LYS A 156 -16.98 -7.03 -18.91
C LYS A 156 -15.85 -8.07 -18.73
N LYS A 157 -14.62 -7.58 -18.55
CA LYS A 157 -13.45 -8.42 -18.32
C LYS A 157 -13.39 -8.98 -16.89
N PHE A 158 -14.19 -8.46 -15.97
CA PHE A 158 -14.37 -9.02 -14.65
C PHE A 158 -15.44 -10.11 -14.69
N GLU A 159 -15.03 -11.35 -14.41
CA GLU A 159 -15.88 -12.53 -14.39
C GLU A 159 -16.17 -12.93 -12.94
N VAL A 160 -17.41 -13.34 -12.66
CA VAL A 160 -17.77 -13.89 -11.35
C VAL A 160 -17.80 -15.42 -11.47
N TRP A 161 -16.92 -16.06 -10.73
CA TRP A 161 -16.87 -17.52 -10.62
C TRP A 161 -17.53 -17.95 -9.32
N TYR A 162 -18.22 -19.10 -9.34
CA TYR A 162 -18.98 -19.59 -8.19
C TYR A 162 -18.30 -20.82 -7.61
N GLN A 163 -17.74 -20.70 -6.40
CA GLN A 163 -17.15 -21.82 -5.67
C GLN A 163 -18.22 -22.48 -4.81
N PRO A 164 -18.58 -23.76 -5.03
CA PRO A 164 -19.66 -24.41 -4.29
C PRO A 164 -19.28 -24.62 -2.81
N LYS A 165 -20.26 -24.38 -1.93
CA LYS A 165 -20.22 -24.69 -0.49
C LYS A 165 -20.97 -25.96 -0.23
N PHE A 166 -20.34 -26.90 0.47
CA PHE A 166 -20.95 -28.24 0.76
C PHE A 166 -21.30 -28.37 2.24
N ASN A 167 -22.41 -28.97 2.52
CA ASN A 167 -22.72 -29.43 3.87
C ASN A 167 -21.81 -30.63 4.20
N SER A 168 -21.02 -30.56 5.23
CA SER A 168 -20.01 -31.56 5.61
C SER A 168 -20.59 -32.91 6.01
N HIS A 169 -21.85 -32.94 6.46
CA HIS A 169 -22.50 -34.16 6.89
C HIS A 169 -23.23 -34.88 5.74
N THR A 170 -23.81 -34.12 4.81
CA THR A 170 -24.66 -34.70 3.76
C THR A 170 -23.98 -34.72 2.39
N GLY A 171 -22.86 -34.04 2.21
CA GLY A 171 -22.18 -33.87 0.92
C GLY A 171 -22.96 -33.05 -0.12
N LYS A 172 -24.12 -32.49 0.23
CA LYS A 172 -24.94 -31.71 -0.69
C LYS A 172 -24.42 -30.25 -0.78
N ILE A 173 -24.57 -29.67 -1.98
CA ILE A 173 -24.29 -28.22 -2.17
C ILE A 173 -25.40 -27.44 -1.45
N VAL A 174 -25.00 -26.48 -0.64
CA VAL A 174 -25.88 -25.63 0.16
C VAL A 174 -25.79 -24.13 -0.22
N GLY A 175 -24.86 -23.77 -1.08
CA GLY A 175 -24.62 -22.41 -1.56
C GLY A 175 -23.34 -22.33 -2.36
N SER A 176 -22.92 -21.12 -2.69
CA SER A 176 -21.63 -20.88 -3.32
C SER A 176 -21.04 -19.55 -2.84
N GLU A 177 -19.75 -19.36 -3.07
CA GLU A 177 -19.06 -18.10 -2.90
C GLU A 177 -18.74 -17.49 -4.27
N ALA A 178 -19.07 -16.19 -4.43
CA ALA A 178 -18.78 -15.44 -5.64
C ALA A 178 -17.33 -14.94 -5.58
N LEU A 179 -16.51 -15.43 -6.47
CA LEU A 179 -15.09 -15.12 -6.57
C LEU A 179 -14.80 -14.37 -7.86
N ILE A 180 -14.33 -13.14 -7.73
CA ILE A 180 -13.97 -12.32 -8.90
C ILE A 180 -12.71 -12.85 -9.58
N ARG A 181 -12.72 -12.78 -10.92
CA ARG A 181 -11.57 -13.05 -11.80
C ARG A 181 -11.46 -11.93 -12.81
N TRP A 182 -10.27 -11.52 -13.14
CA TRP A 182 -10.05 -10.53 -14.18
C TRP A 182 -9.38 -11.19 -15.38
N ARG A 183 -10.06 -11.17 -16.52
CA ARG A 183 -9.53 -11.70 -17.78
C ARG A 183 -8.77 -10.61 -18.51
N ALA A 184 -7.46 -10.83 -18.70
CA ALA A 184 -6.59 -9.96 -19.49
C ALA A 184 -6.95 -10.03 -20.99
N ASP A 185 -6.45 -9.10 -21.79
CA ASP A 185 -6.72 -9.05 -23.24
C ASP A 185 -6.11 -10.24 -24.01
N ASP A 186 -5.06 -10.86 -23.47
CA ASP A 186 -4.46 -12.10 -23.99
C ASP A 186 -5.21 -13.38 -23.59
N GLY A 187 -6.30 -13.25 -22.83
CA GLY A 187 -7.11 -14.37 -22.32
C GLY A 187 -6.62 -14.97 -21.02
N SER A 188 -5.48 -14.58 -20.49
CA SER A 188 -5.01 -15.04 -19.17
C SER A 188 -5.84 -14.49 -18.03
N LEU A 189 -5.76 -15.13 -16.86
CA LEU A 189 -6.44 -14.67 -15.64
C LEU A 189 -5.46 -13.93 -14.73
N ILE A 190 -5.81 -12.69 -14.38
CA ILE A 190 -5.12 -11.93 -13.37
C ILE A 190 -5.66 -12.32 -12.00
N SER A 191 -4.77 -12.75 -11.10
CA SER A 191 -5.14 -13.18 -9.74
C SER A 191 -5.76 -12.03 -8.93
N PRO A 192 -6.85 -12.27 -8.16
CA PRO A 192 -7.42 -11.30 -7.24
C PRO A 192 -6.40 -10.70 -6.27
N GLY A 193 -5.46 -11.50 -5.78
CA GLY A 193 -4.39 -11.03 -4.90
C GLY A 193 -3.48 -9.96 -5.51
N ARG A 194 -3.49 -9.76 -6.84
CA ARG A 194 -2.73 -8.69 -7.50
C ARG A 194 -3.50 -7.39 -7.61
N PHE A 195 -4.81 -7.41 -7.85
CA PHE A 195 -5.58 -6.20 -8.10
C PHE A 195 -6.45 -5.74 -6.92
N ILE A 196 -6.93 -6.66 -6.07
CA ILE A 196 -7.78 -6.27 -4.91
C ILE A 196 -7.03 -5.31 -3.97
N PRO A 197 -5.80 -5.59 -3.47
CA PRO A 197 -5.09 -4.66 -2.60
C PRO A 197 -4.79 -3.31 -3.27
N LEU A 198 -4.59 -3.32 -4.59
CA LEU A 198 -4.37 -2.11 -5.38
C LEU A 198 -5.64 -1.26 -5.46
N PHE A 199 -6.79 -1.90 -5.68
CA PHE A 199 -8.08 -1.22 -5.78
C PHE A 199 -8.62 -0.76 -4.42
N GLU A 200 -8.28 -1.44 -3.34
CA GLU A 200 -8.52 -0.95 -1.97
C GLU A 200 -7.75 0.34 -1.71
N LYS A 201 -6.47 0.38 -2.10
CA LYS A 201 -5.60 1.53 -1.89
C LYS A 201 -6.05 2.78 -2.67
N ASN A 202 -6.60 2.62 -3.88
CA ASN A 202 -7.03 3.74 -4.74
C ASN A 202 -8.55 3.97 -4.78
N GLY A 203 -9.35 3.18 -4.01
CA GLY A 203 -10.79 3.31 -3.90
C GLY A 203 -11.61 2.63 -5.01
N ASN A 204 -10.99 2.06 -6.04
CA ASN A 204 -11.69 1.35 -7.10
C ASN A 204 -12.43 0.10 -6.61
N ILE A 205 -12.02 -0.44 -5.46
CA ILE A 205 -12.66 -1.61 -4.84
C ILE A 205 -14.17 -1.41 -4.64
N ILE A 206 -14.61 -0.19 -4.30
CA ILE A 206 -16.02 0.13 -4.04
C ILE A 206 -16.88 -0.11 -5.28
N ARG A 207 -16.35 0.25 -6.44
CA ARG A 207 -17.02 0.06 -7.72
C ARG A 207 -16.96 -1.41 -8.19
N LEU A 208 -15.86 -2.08 -7.88
CA LEU A 208 -15.71 -3.51 -8.16
C LEU A 208 -16.69 -4.33 -7.30
N ASP A 209 -16.81 -4.04 -6.01
CA ASP A 209 -17.75 -4.71 -5.11
C ASP A 209 -19.19 -4.55 -5.61
N GLU A 210 -19.57 -3.32 -5.99
CA GLU A 210 -20.88 -3.05 -6.57
C GLU A 210 -21.10 -3.84 -7.87
N TYR A 211 -20.11 -3.89 -8.74
CA TYR A 211 -20.19 -4.66 -10.00
C TYR A 211 -20.40 -6.15 -9.71
N VAL A 212 -19.61 -6.75 -8.83
CA VAL A 212 -19.73 -8.17 -8.47
C VAL A 212 -21.12 -8.47 -7.89
N PHE A 213 -21.59 -7.60 -6.99
CA PHE A 213 -22.90 -7.76 -6.37
C PHE A 213 -24.04 -7.70 -7.39
N ARG A 214 -23.97 -6.77 -8.35
CA ARG A 214 -24.92 -6.67 -9.47
C ARG A 214 -24.90 -7.92 -10.34
N GLU A 215 -23.72 -8.42 -10.68
CA GLU A 215 -23.58 -9.61 -11.51
C GLU A 215 -24.11 -10.87 -10.80
N VAL A 216 -23.93 -11.01 -9.49
CA VAL A 216 -24.52 -12.08 -8.70
C VAL A 216 -26.05 -12.00 -8.71
N CYS A 217 -26.63 -10.84 -8.45
CA CYS A 217 -28.09 -10.68 -8.48
C CYS A 217 -28.65 -10.95 -9.89
N ARG A 218 -27.99 -10.47 -10.93
CA ARG A 218 -28.36 -10.72 -12.33
C ARG A 218 -28.35 -12.23 -12.62
N GLN A 219 -27.29 -12.93 -12.25
CA GLN A 219 -27.14 -14.36 -12.50
C GLN A 219 -28.16 -15.19 -11.70
N GLN A 220 -28.43 -14.85 -10.44
CA GLN A 220 -29.48 -15.49 -9.64
C GLN A 220 -30.85 -15.36 -10.32
N LYS A 221 -31.16 -14.18 -10.87
CA LYS A 221 -32.43 -13.97 -11.59
C LYS A 221 -32.50 -14.76 -12.90
N GLU A 222 -31.40 -14.90 -13.62
CA GLU A 222 -31.34 -15.70 -14.84
C GLU A 222 -31.57 -17.20 -14.53
N TRP A 223 -30.86 -17.74 -13.54
CA TRP A 223 -31.08 -19.12 -13.09
C TRP A 223 -32.55 -19.38 -12.68
N GLN A 224 -33.15 -18.42 -11.98
CA GLN A 224 -34.55 -18.52 -11.57
C GLN A 224 -35.49 -18.58 -12.81
N LYS A 225 -35.22 -17.75 -13.83
CA LYS A 225 -36.01 -17.75 -15.06
C LYS A 225 -35.86 -19.04 -15.86
N GLU A 226 -34.68 -19.67 -15.80
CA GLU A 226 -34.39 -20.95 -16.43
C GLU A 226 -34.93 -22.15 -15.64
N GLY A 227 -35.58 -21.92 -14.49
CA GLY A 227 -36.12 -22.98 -13.63
C GLY A 227 -35.04 -23.74 -12.82
N ILE A 228 -33.81 -23.21 -12.78
CA ILE A 228 -32.72 -23.78 -11.99
C ILE A 228 -32.99 -23.48 -10.51
N GLN A 229 -32.82 -24.49 -9.65
CA GLN A 229 -32.89 -24.28 -8.21
C GLN A 229 -31.76 -23.35 -7.76
N ILE A 230 -32.12 -22.14 -7.34
CA ILE A 230 -31.15 -21.18 -6.81
C ILE A 230 -30.81 -21.52 -5.35
N LEU A 231 -29.55 -21.34 -5.01
CA LEU A 231 -28.97 -21.47 -3.68
C LEU A 231 -28.35 -20.15 -3.25
N PRO A 232 -28.13 -19.91 -1.94
CA PRO A 232 -27.47 -18.73 -1.45
C PRO A 232 -26.07 -18.55 -2.05
N VAL A 233 -25.75 -17.33 -2.47
CA VAL A 233 -24.43 -16.93 -2.93
C VAL A 233 -23.86 -15.88 -1.99
N SER A 234 -22.70 -16.12 -1.41
CA SER A 234 -22.00 -15.13 -0.64
C SER A 234 -21.10 -14.26 -1.55
N VAL A 235 -21.10 -12.97 -1.26
CA VAL A 235 -20.34 -11.96 -1.99
C VAL A 235 -19.42 -11.26 -1.01
N ASN A 236 -18.13 -11.24 -1.31
CA ASN A 236 -17.13 -10.50 -0.55
C ASN A 236 -17.27 -9.00 -0.80
N ILE A 237 -17.34 -8.22 0.27
CA ILE A 237 -17.41 -6.76 0.24
C ILE A 237 -16.27 -6.23 1.10
N SER A 238 -15.42 -5.38 0.53
CA SER A 238 -14.31 -4.78 1.25
C SER A 238 -14.81 -3.84 2.35
N ARG A 239 -14.09 -3.81 3.48
CA ARG A 239 -14.35 -2.84 4.57
C ARG A 239 -14.36 -1.40 4.09
N PHE A 240 -13.59 -1.06 3.05
CA PHE A 240 -13.61 0.27 2.45
C PHE A 240 -15.00 0.67 1.92
N SER A 241 -15.76 -0.30 1.40
CA SER A 241 -17.13 -0.06 0.92
C SER A 241 -18.09 0.30 2.06
N LEU A 242 -17.81 -0.12 3.31
CA LEU A 242 -18.65 0.16 4.47
C LEU A 242 -18.51 1.58 5.03
N TYR A 243 -17.40 2.28 4.74
CA TYR A 243 -17.20 3.66 5.20
C TYR A 243 -18.06 4.68 4.47
N TYR A 244 -18.72 4.29 3.39
CA TYR A 244 -19.63 5.18 2.68
C TYR A 244 -21.03 5.12 3.29
N SER A 245 -21.60 6.28 3.54
CA SER A 245 -22.99 6.41 3.99
C SER A 245 -23.93 5.72 2.98
N ASN A 246 -24.96 5.01 3.50
CA ASN A 246 -26.00 4.35 2.69
C ASN A 246 -25.56 3.06 1.94
N VAL A 247 -24.52 2.35 2.42
CA VAL A 247 -24.08 1.09 1.80
C VAL A 247 -25.21 0.04 1.81
N VAL A 248 -25.94 -0.10 2.89
CA VAL A 248 -27.06 -1.06 3.01
C VAL A 248 -28.16 -0.75 2.00
N GLU A 249 -28.62 0.50 1.96
CA GLU A 249 -29.64 0.96 1.02
C GLU A 249 -29.22 0.79 -0.44
N LYS A 250 -27.93 0.95 -0.72
CA LYS A 250 -27.34 0.73 -2.05
C LYS A 250 -27.52 -0.73 -2.50
N TYR A 251 -27.13 -1.68 -1.64
CA TYR A 251 -27.24 -3.11 -1.96
C TYR A 251 -28.70 -3.58 -1.96
N GLU A 252 -29.55 -3.07 -1.09
CA GLU A 252 -30.98 -3.33 -1.13
C GLU A 252 -31.62 -2.87 -2.46
N ARG A 253 -31.26 -1.69 -2.95
CA ARG A 253 -31.75 -1.23 -4.27
C ARG A 253 -31.33 -2.16 -5.40
N ILE A 254 -30.13 -2.75 -5.35
CA ILE A 254 -29.67 -3.71 -6.36
C ILE A 254 -30.48 -4.99 -6.28
N ILE A 255 -30.68 -5.55 -5.09
CA ILE A 255 -31.52 -6.76 -4.88
C ILE A 255 -32.94 -6.53 -5.42
N ASN A 256 -33.56 -5.41 -5.04
CA ASN A 256 -34.91 -5.05 -5.46
C ASN A 256 -34.99 -4.83 -6.98
N TYR A 257 -33.97 -4.22 -7.60
CA TYR A 257 -33.93 -4.01 -9.06
C TYR A 257 -33.94 -5.33 -9.85
N TYR A 258 -33.21 -6.35 -9.38
CA TYR A 258 -33.19 -7.66 -10.01
C TYR A 258 -34.33 -8.60 -9.52
N ASP A 259 -35.13 -8.17 -8.54
CA ASP A 259 -36.22 -8.97 -7.95
C ASP A 259 -35.71 -10.34 -7.48
N VAL A 260 -34.66 -10.33 -6.66
CA VAL A 260 -34.06 -11.51 -6.00
C VAL A 260 -34.42 -11.48 -4.53
N ASP A 261 -34.80 -12.65 -3.96
CA ASP A 261 -35.06 -12.74 -2.53
C ASP A 261 -33.74 -12.62 -1.74
N HIS A 262 -33.73 -11.77 -0.70
CA HIS A 262 -32.57 -11.47 0.17
C HIS A 262 -31.87 -12.73 0.71
N LYS A 263 -32.62 -13.81 0.96
CA LYS A 263 -32.03 -15.06 1.47
C LYS A 263 -31.04 -15.73 0.52
N TYR A 264 -31.04 -15.34 -0.76
CA TYR A 264 -30.16 -15.92 -1.77
C TYR A 264 -28.88 -15.10 -2.02
N VAL A 265 -28.72 -13.94 -1.39
CA VAL A 265 -27.50 -13.13 -1.51
C VAL A 265 -26.99 -12.80 -0.12
N GLN A 266 -25.82 -13.32 0.23
CA GLN A 266 -25.17 -13.11 1.53
C GLN A 266 -23.96 -12.19 1.37
N ILE A 267 -23.75 -11.27 2.29
CA ILE A 267 -22.58 -10.39 2.29
C ILE A 267 -21.55 -10.93 3.28
N GLU A 268 -20.33 -11.13 2.82
CA GLU A 268 -19.15 -11.42 3.63
C GLU A 268 -18.25 -10.19 3.66
N ILE A 269 -17.85 -9.74 4.86
CA ILE A 269 -16.99 -8.55 5.02
C ILE A 269 -15.54 -9.00 5.13
N THR A 270 -14.67 -8.48 4.28
CA THR A 270 -13.25 -8.86 4.18
C THR A 270 -12.30 -7.69 4.43
#